data_24f627ed81c10881bea1bc4c3d970280
#
_entry.id   24f627ed81c10881bea1bc4c3d970280
#
_cell.length_a   1.000
_cell.length_b   1.000
_cell.length_c   1.000
_cell.angle_alpha   90.00
_cell.angle_beta   90.00
_cell.angle_gamma   90.00
#
_symmetry.space_group_name_H-M   'P 1'
#
loop_
_entity.id
_entity.type
_entity.pdbx_description
1 polymer ?
#
loop_
_entity_poly.entity_id
_entity_poly.type
_entity_poly.pdbx_seq_one_letter_code
_entity_poly.pdbx_strand_id
1 'polypeptide(L)'
;MLTAATNAASSCSGLLIPPSNALITYSLASGGTSVAALFMAGYIPGIIWALCCCVVGVLLAVKLGYKGTPGKFDWKNLGVCTLRALPSLSLIIVVIGGVFSATEGSAIAVVYALVLAFCYRSINLKSLWKIIVDSAKMSGMVVFLVGVSNILGWVMAFLQIPDAVAAALLSLTSNKYIILLIMNVILLVSGTFMDVTPAILIFTPLFLPICQSFGMSTIQFGLILVYNLCIGNITPPVGNALFVGIKVGRTSLSKVMPYMLMYYVAIIGGLLLVTFIPAVSTALPQAMGLM
;
A
#
# COMPACT_ATOMS: atom_id res chain seq x y z
N MET A 1 -6.19 19.47 13.23
CA MET A 1 -6.39 18.11 13.74
C MET A 1 -7.04 17.23 12.68
N LEU A 2 -8.23 17.59 12.18
CA LEU A 2 -8.87 16.87 11.07
C LEU A 2 -7.93 16.70 9.87
N THR A 3 -7.28 17.78 9.41
CA THR A 3 -6.33 17.77 8.29
C THR A 3 -5.19 16.76 8.49
N ALA A 4 -4.66 16.66 9.73
CA ALA A 4 -3.60 15.69 10.04
C ALA A 4 -4.13 14.26 10.00
N ALA A 5 -5.34 14.01 10.51
CA ALA A 5 -6.00 12.71 10.44
C ALA A 5 -6.29 12.30 8.99
N THR A 6 -6.88 13.18 8.19
CA THR A 6 -7.16 12.94 6.77
C THR A 6 -5.88 12.65 6.00
N ASN A 7 -4.83 13.44 6.22
CA ASN A 7 -3.55 13.27 5.54
C ASN A 7 -2.89 11.94 5.92
N ALA A 8 -2.88 11.59 7.20
CA ALA A 8 -2.36 10.29 7.65
C ALA A 8 -3.17 9.13 7.06
N ALA A 9 -4.51 9.18 7.13
CA ALA A 9 -5.38 8.13 6.60
C ALA A 9 -5.25 7.96 5.08
N SER A 10 -5.15 9.06 4.33
CA SER A 10 -5.06 9.00 2.86
C SER A 10 -3.67 8.64 2.35
N SER A 11 -2.61 8.83 3.15
CA SER A 11 -1.22 8.57 2.71
C SER A 11 -0.98 7.12 2.27
N CYS A 12 -1.65 6.16 2.92
CA CYS A 12 -1.48 4.75 2.63
C CYS A 12 -2.11 4.30 1.30
N SER A 13 -2.96 5.12 0.66
CA SER A 13 -3.43 4.83 -0.71
C SER A 13 -2.28 4.68 -1.70
N GLY A 14 -1.16 5.39 -1.49
CA GLY A 14 0.05 5.28 -2.30
C GLY A 14 0.81 3.96 -2.16
N LEU A 15 0.50 3.12 -1.17
CA LEU A 15 1.02 1.75 -1.07
C LEU A 15 0.17 0.74 -1.84
N LEU A 16 -1.07 1.10 -2.18
CA LEU A 16 -2.00 0.26 -2.96
C LEU A 16 -1.99 0.65 -4.43
N ILE A 17 -2.02 1.97 -4.72
CA ILE A 17 -2.02 2.50 -6.09
C ILE A 17 -0.58 2.49 -6.64
N PRO A 18 -0.36 1.92 -7.83
CA PRO A 18 0.96 1.87 -8.45
C PRO A 18 1.56 3.26 -8.77
N PRO A 19 2.90 3.35 -8.75
CA PRO A 19 3.86 2.30 -8.40
C PRO A 19 3.97 2.05 -6.89
N SER A 20 3.85 0.79 -6.47
CA SER A 20 3.82 0.40 -5.05
C SER A 20 5.01 -0.47 -4.68
N ASN A 21 5.81 -0.01 -3.75
CA ASN A 21 6.94 -0.76 -3.22
C ASN A 21 6.48 -2.01 -2.44
N ALA A 22 5.35 -1.92 -1.75
CA ALA A 22 4.77 -3.03 -1.01
C ALA A 22 4.37 -4.19 -1.96
N LEU A 23 3.75 -3.89 -3.10
CA LEU A 23 3.37 -4.89 -4.10
C LEU A 23 4.60 -5.51 -4.78
N ILE A 24 5.67 -4.75 -5.01
CA ILE A 24 6.94 -5.29 -5.51
C ILE A 24 7.56 -6.25 -4.49
N THR A 25 7.61 -5.86 -3.21
CA THR A 25 8.11 -6.73 -2.14
C THR A 25 7.29 -8.02 -2.03
N TYR A 26 5.95 -7.90 -2.14
CA TYR A 26 5.07 -9.05 -2.16
C TYR A 26 5.33 -9.98 -3.36
N SER A 27 5.55 -9.43 -4.55
CA SER A 27 5.93 -10.22 -5.74
C SER A 27 7.16 -11.10 -5.47
N LEU A 28 8.18 -10.54 -4.83
CA LEU A 28 9.40 -11.28 -4.46
C LEU A 28 9.10 -12.36 -3.40
N ALA A 29 8.32 -12.02 -2.37
CA ALA A 29 8.01 -12.94 -1.27
C ALA A 29 7.08 -14.08 -1.69
N SER A 30 6.24 -13.88 -2.70
CA SER A 30 5.26 -14.85 -3.20
C SER A 30 5.81 -15.82 -4.26
N GLY A 31 7.12 -15.80 -4.53
CA GLY A 31 7.76 -16.65 -5.53
C GLY A 31 7.60 -16.15 -6.96
N GLY A 32 7.43 -14.84 -7.18
CA GLY A 32 7.45 -14.22 -8.51
C GLY A 32 6.07 -13.95 -9.11
N THR A 33 5.07 -13.67 -8.28
CA THR A 33 3.77 -13.16 -8.77
C THR A 33 3.99 -11.91 -9.64
N SER A 34 3.35 -11.86 -10.82
CA SER A 34 3.52 -10.78 -11.79
C SER A 34 3.31 -9.39 -11.17
N VAL A 35 4.34 -8.55 -11.20
CA VAL A 35 4.27 -7.16 -10.72
C VAL A 35 3.24 -6.35 -11.50
N ALA A 36 3.16 -6.55 -12.82
CA ALA A 36 2.19 -5.87 -13.65
C ALA A 36 0.75 -6.24 -13.25
N ALA A 37 0.48 -7.53 -13.02
CA ALA A 37 -0.81 -8.00 -12.55
C ALA A 37 -1.16 -7.45 -11.16
N LEU A 38 -0.21 -7.40 -10.23
CA LEU A 38 -0.38 -6.82 -8.89
C LEU A 38 -0.65 -5.32 -8.97
N PHE A 39 0.04 -4.60 -9.85
CA PHE A 39 -0.18 -3.17 -10.06
C PHE A 39 -1.59 -2.91 -10.56
N MET A 40 -2.04 -3.64 -11.57
CA MET A 40 -3.41 -3.50 -12.07
C MET A 40 -4.45 -3.88 -11.01
N ALA A 41 -4.20 -4.93 -10.24
CA ALA A 41 -5.06 -5.33 -9.13
C ALA A 41 -5.17 -4.28 -8.02
N GLY A 42 -4.13 -3.48 -7.79
CA GLY A 42 -4.06 -2.45 -6.75
C GLY A 42 -4.95 -1.23 -7.00
N TYR A 43 -5.36 -0.96 -8.25
CA TYR A 43 -6.16 0.24 -8.56
C TYR A 43 -7.51 0.25 -7.88
N ILE A 44 -8.29 -0.82 -8.00
CA ILE A 44 -9.66 -0.86 -7.46
C ILE A 44 -9.62 -0.77 -5.91
N PRO A 45 -8.82 -1.57 -5.18
CA PRO A 45 -8.66 -1.42 -3.73
C PRO A 45 -8.14 -0.03 -3.31
N GLY A 46 -7.19 0.54 -4.07
CA GLY A 46 -6.68 1.88 -3.82
C GLY A 46 -7.73 2.98 -4.00
N ILE A 47 -8.59 2.87 -5.02
CA ILE A 47 -9.72 3.77 -5.22
C ILE A 47 -10.75 3.62 -4.10
N ILE A 48 -11.06 2.39 -3.67
CA ILE A 48 -11.95 2.13 -2.53
C ILE A 48 -11.40 2.81 -1.28
N TRP A 49 -10.11 2.68 -1.00
CA TRP A 49 -9.44 3.37 0.11
C TRP A 49 -9.60 4.88 0.01
N ALA A 50 -9.30 5.46 -1.14
CA ALA A 50 -9.42 6.90 -1.38
C ALA A 50 -10.86 7.39 -1.19
N LEU A 51 -11.85 6.66 -1.72
CA LEU A 51 -13.26 6.99 -1.54
C LEU A 51 -13.69 6.93 -0.08
N CYS A 52 -13.27 5.91 0.68
CA CYS A 52 -13.51 5.84 2.12
C CYS A 52 -12.95 7.08 2.83
N CYS A 53 -11.73 7.48 2.50
CA CYS A 53 -11.11 8.68 3.06
C CYS A 53 -11.87 9.97 2.66
N CYS A 54 -12.27 10.10 1.41
CA CYS A 54 -13.04 11.25 0.92
C CYS A 54 -14.40 11.36 1.63
N VAL A 55 -15.14 10.27 1.70
CA VAL A 55 -16.47 10.24 2.36
C VAL A 55 -16.36 10.66 3.82
N VAL A 56 -15.44 10.03 4.57
CA VAL A 56 -15.23 10.38 6.00
C VAL A 56 -14.75 11.82 6.15
N GLY A 57 -13.83 12.29 5.30
CA GLY A 57 -13.32 13.65 5.30
C GLY A 57 -14.43 14.68 5.09
N VAL A 58 -15.31 14.44 4.10
CA VAL A 58 -16.47 15.32 3.83
C VAL A 58 -17.45 15.29 5.00
N LEU A 59 -17.82 14.12 5.52
CA LEU A 59 -18.74 14.00 6.65
C LEU A 59 -18.21 14.75 7.90
N LEU A 60 -16.93 14.60 8.20
CA LEU A 60 -16.30 15.31 9.31
C LEU A 60 -16.22 16.82 9.08
N ALA A 61 -15.90 17.25 7.86
CA ALA A 61 -15.84 18.67 7.52
C ALA A 61 -17.22 19.33 7.67
N VAL A 62 -18.28 18.69 7.20
CA VAL A 62 -19.67 19.17 7.35
C VAL A 62 -20.06 19.21 8.84
N LYS A 63 -19.77 18.13 9.59
CA LYS A 63 -20.08 18.06 11.03
C LYS A 63 -19.37 19.13 11.85
N LEU A 64 -18.17 19.51 11.47
CA LEU A 64 -17.36 20.55 12.13
C LEU A 64 -17.67 21.97 11.63
N GLY A 65 -18.61 22.12 10.70
CA GLY A 65 -19.02 23.41 10.18
C GLY A 65 -17.96 24.11 9.31
N TYR A 66 -17.03 23.35 8.71
CA TYR A 66 -16.08 23.91 7.75
C TYR A 66 -16.84 24.42 6.52
N LYS A 67 -16.79 25.74 6.32
CA LYS A 67 -17.34 26.37 5.11
C LYS A 67 -16.25 26.41 4.05
N GLY A 68 -16.59 25.97 2.83
CA GLY A 68 -15.69 26.12 1.69
C GLY A 68 -15.40 27.61 1.45
N THR A 69 -14.19 27.92 0.98
CA THR A 69 -13.87 29.28 0.56
C THR A 69 -14.71 29.59 -0.70
N PRO A 70 -15.54 30.63 -0.70
CA PRO A 70 -16.32 30.99 -1.87
C PRO A 70 -15.36 31.54 -2.93
N GLY A 71 -14.87 30.69 -3.79
CA GLY A 71 -14.01 31.03 -4.93
C GLY A 71 -14.62 30.45 -6.21
N LYS A 72 -14.55 31.21 -7.30
CA LYS A 72 -14.87 30.67 -8.61
C LYS A 72 -13.84 29.60 -8.96
N PHE A 73 -14.31 28.43 -9.40
CA PHE A 73 -13.41 27.37 -9.87
C PHE A 73 -12.62 27.86 -11.07
N ASP A 74 -11.31 27.93 -10.94
CA ASP A 74 -10.41 28.44 -11.99
C ASP A 74 -10.00 27.31 -12.93
N TRP A 75 -10.80 27.14 -13.99
CA TRP A 75 -10.56 26.16 -15.04
C TRP A 75 -9.20 26.36 -15.74
N LYS A 76 -8.74 27.60 -15.85
CA LYS A 76 -7.46 27.91 -16.49
C LYS A 76 -6.31 27.41 -15.65
N ASN A 77 -6.38 27.60 -14.35
CA ASN A 77 -5.37 27.12 -13.40
C ASN A 77 -5.36 25.59 -13.33
N LEU A 78 -6.53 24.95 -13.34
CA LEU A 78 -6.66 23.49 -13.44
C LEU A 78 -5.96 22.98 -14.71
N GLY A 79 -6.23 23.58 -15.88
CA GLY A 79 -5.61 23.17 -17.14
C GLY A 79 -4.08 23.30 -17.11
N VAL A 80 -3.56 24.38 -16.55
CA VAL A 80 -2.11 24.58 -16.40
C VAL A 80 -1.49 23.56 -15.44
N CYS A 81 -2.13 23.29 -14.30
CA CYS A 81 -1.65 22.30 -13.34
C CYS A 81 -1.68 20.89 -13.94
N THR A 82 -2.75 20.53 -14.66
CA THR A 82 -2.86 19.24 -15.36
C THR A 82 -1.76 19.10 -16.41
N LEU A 83 -1.53 20.12 -17.22
CA LEU A 83 -0.48 20.10 -18.24
C LEU A 83 0.92 19.91 -17.61
N ARG A 84 1.18 20.55 -16.47
CA ARG A 84 2.44 20.38 -15.73
C ARG A 84 2.59 18.99 -15.09
N ALA A 85 1.48 18.34 -14.75
CA ALA A 85 1.48 16.97 -14.20
C ALA A 85 1.58 15.88 -15.28
N LEU A 86 1.19 16.18 -16.54
CA LEU A 86 1.18 15.21 -17.64
C LEU A 86 2.49 14.45 -17.84
N PRO A 87 3.68 15.08 -17.80
CA PRO A 87 4.92 14.33 -17.98
C PRO A 87 5.17 13.28 -16.90
N SER A 88 4.79 13.55 -15.65
CA SER A 88 4.89 12.59 -14.56
C SER A 88 3.83 11.48 -14.66
N LEU A 89 2.61 11.81 -15.09
CA LEU A 89 1.54 10.86 -15.35
C LEU A 89 1.85 9.96 -16.55
N SER A 90 2.49 10.48 -17.59
CA SER A 90 2.85 9.69 -18.77
C SER A 90 3.81 8.54 -18.44
N LEU A 91 4.74 8.74 -17.51
CA LEU A 91 5.62 7.68 -17.02
C LEU A 91 4.83 6.53 -16.37
N ILE A 92 3.85 6.88 -15.55
CA ILE A 92 2.99 5.88 -14.90
C ILE A 92 2.18 5.13 -15.95
N ILE A 93 1.58 5.82 -16.91
CA ILE A 93 0.78 5.24 -17.99
C ILE A 93 1.62 4.28 -18.85
N VAL A 94 2.85 4.64 -19.16
CA VAL A 94 3.76 3.83 -19.99
C VAL A 94 4.20 2.55 -19.27
N VAL A 95 4.45 2.61 -17.96
CA VAL A 95 4.75 1.42 -17.15
C VAL A 95 3.52 0.51 -17.04
N ILE A 96 2.34 1.08 -16.82
CA ILE A 96 1.08 0.34 -16.70
C ILE A 96 0.66 -0.27 -18.03
N GLY A 97 0.86 0.45 -19.14
CA GLY A 97 0.55 -0.04 -20.49
C GLY A 97 1.42 -1.21 -20.95
N GLY A 98 2.34 -1.69 -20.10
CA GLY A 98 3.19 -2.85 -20.41
C GLY A 98 4.25 -2.58 -21.49
N VAL A 99 4.46 -1.31 -21.86
CA VAL A 99 5.49 -0.92 -22.84
C VAL A 99 6.89 -1.14 -22.28
N PHE A 100 7.04 -0.95 -20.96
CA PHE A 100 8.27 -1.21 -20.22
C PHE A 100 8.01 -2.12 -19.03
N SER A 101 9.01 -2.92 -18.68
CA SER A 101 9.02 -3.63 -17.39
C SER A 101 9.04 -2.64 -16.22
N ALA A 102 8.64 -3.08 -15.03
CA ALA A 102 8.69 -2.24 -13.82
C ALA A 102 10.11 -1.71 -13.54
N THR A 103 11.13 -2.51 -13.87
CA THR A 103 12.54 -2.13 -13.70
C THR A 103 12.97 -1.05 -14.69
N GLU A 104 12.63 -1.20 -15.97
CA GLU A 104 12.91 -0.19 -17.01
C GLU A 104 12.16 1.11 -16.74
N GLY A 105 10.88 1.01 -16.36
CA GLY A 105 10.08 2.16 -15.98
C GLY A 105 10.66 2.94 -14.80
N SER A 106 11.20 2.24 -13.79
CA SER A 106 11.86 2.87 -12.66
C SER A 106 13.16 3.58 -13.07
N ALA A 107 13.95 2.98 -13.95
CA ALA A 107 15.17 3.60 -14.48
C ALA A 107 14.85 4.89 -15.28
N ILE A 108 13.82 4.84 -16.14
CA ILE A 108 13.34 6.02 -16.88
C ILE A 108 12.86 7.11 -15.92
N ALA A 109 12.12 6.73 -14.85
CA ALA A 109 11.66 7.68 -13.84
C ALA A 109 12.82 8.38 -13.12
N VAL A 110 13.89 7.65 -12.80
CA VAL A 110 15.11 8.23 -12.20
C VAL A 110 15.78 9.23 -13.16
N VAL A 111 15.96 8.85 -14.42
CA VAL A 111 16.56 9.76 -15.43
C VAL A 111 15.69 11.00 -15.61
N TYR A 112 14.38 10.84 -15.73
CA TYR A 112 13.44 11.94 -15.86
C TYR A 112 13.48 12.89 -14.64
N ALA A 113 13.47 12.32 -13.42
CA ALA A 113 13.58 13.11 -12.19
C ALA A 113 14.90 13.89 -12.11
N LEU A 114 16.02 13.27 -12.51
CA LEU A 114 17.33 13.93 -12.58
C LEU A 114 17.34 15.09 -13.57
N VAL A 115 16.81 14.87 -14.78
CA VAL A 115 16.72 15.94 -15.81
C VAL A 115 15.90 17.12 -15.26
N LEU A 116 14.74 16.88 -14.68
CA LEU A 116 13.93 17.94 -14.07
C LEU A 116 14.65 18.65 -12.93
N ALA A 117 15.32 17.89 -12.06
CA ALA A 117 16.03 18.43 -10.92
C ALA A 117 17.18 19.36 -11.35
N PHE A 118 17.90 19.03 -12.44
CA PHE A 118 18.90 19.89 -13.02
C PHE A 118 18.29 21.11 -13.74
N CYS A 119 17.22 20.92 -14.51
CA CYS A 119 16.51 22.03 -15.18
C CYS A 119 15.97 23.07 -14.18
N TYR A 120 15.41 22.60 -13.06
CA TYR A 120 14.91 23.48 -11.99
C TYR A 120 16.01 23.95 -11.03
N ARG A 121 17.27 23.55 -11.25
CA ARG A 121 18.41 23.86 -10.36
C ARG A 121 18.14 23.53 -8.89
N SER A 122 17.34 22.49 -8.64
CA SER A 122 16.96 22.06 -7.28
C SER A 122 18.00 21.15 -6.63
N ILE A 123 18.92 20.58 -7.41
CA ILE A 123 19.96 19.65 -6.94
C ILE A 123 21.34 20.15 -7.38
N ASN A 124 22.32 20.09 -6.46
CA ASN A 124 23.74 20.25 -6.73
C ASN A 124 24.46 18.90 -6.64
N LEU A 125 25.71 18.83 -7.12
CA LEU A 125 26.50 17.59 -7.13
C LEU A 125 26.64 16.97 -5.73
N LYS A 126 26.77 17.78 -4.70
CA LYS A 126 26.91 17.32 -3.32
C LYS A 126 25.61 16.70 -2.79
N SER A 127 24.47 17.30 -3.10
CA SER A 127 23.15 16.72 -2.79
C SER A 127 22.89 15.43 -3.57
N LEU A 128 23.28 15.40 -4.85
CA LEU A 128 23.14 14.20 -5.68
C LEU A 128 23.92 13.03 -5.09
N TRP A 129 25.18 13.25 -4.70
CA TRP A 129 26.00 12.21 -4.07
C TRP A 129 25.35 11.67 -2.79
N LYS A 130 24.82 12.57 -1.94
CA LYS A 130 24.10 12.16 -0.74
C LYS A 130 22.88 11.32 -1.06
N ILE A 131 22.06 11.71 -2.06
CA ILE A 131 20.88 10.97 -2.50
C ILE A 131 21.27 9.58 -2.99
N ILE A 132 22.34 9.45 -3.78
CA ILE A 132 22.84 8.15 -4.27
C ILE A 132 23.24 7.24 -3.09
N VAL A 133 24.00 7.76 -2.13
CA VAL A 133 24.45 7.00 -0.96
C VAL A 133 23.25 6.56 -0.10
N ASP A 134 22.31 7.46 0.15
CA ASP A 134 21.12 7.15 0.96
C ASP A 134 20.21 6.13 0.23
N SER A 135 20.07 6.25 -1.09
CA SER A 135 19.33 5.27 -1.92
C SER A 135 20.02 3.89 -1.91
N ALA A 136 21.36 3.86 -2.02
CA ALA A 136 22.11 2.61 -1.95
C ALA A 136 21.97 1.93 -0.59
N LYS A 137 21.97 2.70 0.52
CA LYS A 137 21.74 2.16 1.87
C LYS A 137 20.33 1.56 2.00
N MET A 138 19.30 2.26 1.51
CA MET A 138 17.93 1.77 1.54
C MET A 138 17.77 0.50 0.70
N SER A 139 18.31 0.47 -0.52
CA SER A 139 18.28 -0.71 -1.38
C SER A 139 19.01 -1.89 -0.75
N GLY A 140 20.20 -1.66 -0.16
CA GLY A 140 20.96 -2.68 0.56
C GLY A 140 20.19 -3.26 1.75
N MET A 141 19.51 -2.41 2.51
CA MET A 141 18.64 -2.86 3.62
C MET A 141 17.51 -3.76 3.13
N VAL A 142 16.82 -3.36 2.05
CA VAL A 142 15.71 -4.16 1.49
C VAL A 142 16.23 -5.51 0.98
N VAL A 143 17.32 -5.53 0.21
CA VAL A 143 17.93 -6.77 -0.30
C VAL A 143 18.36 -7.70 0.85
N PHE A 144 18.97 -7.14 1.89
CA PHE A 144 19.33 -7.91 3.09
C PHE A 144 18.09 -8.51 3.78
N LEU A 145 17.04 -7.71 3.97
CA LEU A 145 15.78 -8.19 4.57
C LEU A 145 15.14 -9.31 3.72
N VAL A 146 15.11 -9.18 2.39
CA VAL A 146 14.63 -10.23 1.48
C VAL A 146 15.45 -11.50 1.64
N GLY A 147 16.79 -11.38 1.70
CA GLY A 147 17.67 -12.54 1.89
C GLY A 147 17.40 -13.28 3.20
N VAL A 148 17.31 -12.55 4.32
CA VAL A 148 17.00 -13.13 5.64
C VAL A 148 15.60 -13.75 5.66
N SER A 149 14.62 -13.11 5.02
CA SER A 149 13.25 -13.62 4.96
C SER A 149 13.13 -14.88 4.11
N ASN A 150 13.92 -15.03 3.06
CA ASN A 150 13.97 -16.29 2.29
C ASN A 150 14.48 -17.45 3.16
N ILE A 151 15.49 -17.21 4.01
CA ILE A 151 15.96 -18.20 4.97
C ILE A 151 14.85 -18.56 5.96
N LEU A 152 14.15 -17.54 6.49
CA LEU A 152 13.01 -17.75 7.39
C LEU A 152 11.91 -18.57 6.68
N GLY A 153 11.56 -18.23 5.45
CA GLY A 153 10.57 -18.97 4.66
C GLY A 153 10.96 -20.43 4.47
N TRP A 154 12.25 -20.71 4.18
CA TRP A 154 12.76 -22.07 4.07
C TRP A 154 12.66 -22.83 5.39
N VAL A 155 13.06 -22.22 6.51
CA VAL A 155 12.97 -22.82 7.84
C VAL A 155 11.50 -23.12 8.20
N MET A 156 10.60 -22.19 7.93
CA MET A 156 9.16 -22.37 8.16
C MET A 156 8.59 -23.54 7.35
N ALA A 157 8.97 -23.65 6.07
CA ALA A 157 8.57 -24.76 5.21
C ALA A 157 9.15 -26.09 5.71
N PHE A 158 10.42 -26.11 6.10
CA PHE A 158 11.08 -27.31 6.64
C PHE A 158 10.45 -27.81 7.94
N LEU A 159 10.06 -26.89 8.83
CA LEU A 159 9.38 -27.19 10.08
C LEU A 159 7.87 -27.37 9.90
N GLN A 160 7.34 -27.31 8.69
CA GLN A 160 5.91 -27.42 8.37
C GLN A 160 5.03 -26.47 9.19
N ILE A 161 5.56 -25.27 9.50
CA ILE A 161 4.84 -24.26 10.28
C ILE A 161 3.54 -23.82 9.57
N PRO A 162 3.52 -23.55 8.23
CA PRO A 162 2.29 -23.19 7.55
C PRO A 162 1.20 -24.29 7.69
N ASP A 163 1.58 -25.57 7.62
CA ASP A 163 0.65 -26.69 7.77
C ASP A 163 0.12 -26.80 9.20
N ALA A 164 0.97 -26.59 10.19
CA ALA A 164 0.55 -26.55 11.60
C ALA A 164 -0.42 -25.39 11.88
N VAL A 165 -0.14 -24.20 11.33
CA VAL A 165 -1.03 -23.04 11.44
C VAL A 165 -2.35 -23.29 10.69
N ALA A 166 -2.30 -23.89 9.49
CA ALA A 166 -3.50 -24.26 8.74
C ALA A 166 -4.36 -25.28 9.53
N ALA A 167 -3.74 -26.32 10.10
CA ALA A 167 -4.43 -27.28 10.94
C ALA A 167 -5.06 -26.64 12.18
N ALA A 168 -4.36 -25.72 12.84
CA ALA A 168 -4.89 -24.97 13.97
C ALA A 168 -6.09 -24.10 13.57
N LEU A 169 -6.02 -23.39 12.44
CA LEU A 169 -7.14 -22.59 11.93
C LEU A 169 -8.33 -23.46 11.53
N LEU A 170 -8.09 -24.58 10.86
CA LEU A 170 -9.13 -25.54 10.44
C LEU A 170 -9.77 -26.27 11.64
N SER A 171 -9.04 -26.44 12.75
CA SER A 171 -9.61 -26.97 13.98
C SER A 171 -10.61 -26.02 14.64
N LEU A 172 -10.44 -24.72 14.43
CA LEU A 172 -11.38 -23.69 14.92
C LEU A 172 -12.64 -23.63 14.06
N THR A 173 -12.51 -23.76 12.73
CA THR A 173 -13.62 -23.68 11.80
C THR A 173 -13.27 -24.21 10.42
N SER A 174 -14.24 -24.86 9.76
CA SER A 174 -14.13 -25.26 8.36
C SER A 174 -14.59 -24.17 7.38
N ASN A 175 -15.09 -23.05 7.90
CA ASN A 175 -15.61 -21.96 7.07
C ASN A 175 -14.48 -21.03 6.63
N LYS A 176 -14.18 -21.03 5.32
CA LYS A 176 -13.12 -20.18 4.72
C LYS A 176 -13.26 -18.69 5.07
N TYR A 177 -14.49 -18.19 5.17
CA TYR A 177 -14.72 -16.76 5.45
C TYR A 177 -14.31 -16.40 6.88
N ILE A 178 -14.54 -17.30 7.84
CA ILE A 178 -14.12 -17.09 9.23
C ILE A 178 -12.59 -17.16 9.33
N ILE A 179 -11.97 -18.10 8.62
CA ILE A 179 -10.49 -18.19 8.56
C ILE A 179 -9.90 -16.89 8.00
N LEU A 180 -10.43 -16.37 6.91
CA LEU A 180 -9.98 -15.09 6.34
C LEU A 180 -10.18 -13.92 7.30
N LEU A 181 -11.26 -13.91 8.08
CA LEU A 181 -11.48 -12.90 9.14
C LEU A 181 -10.42 -13.00 10.23
N ILE A 182 -10.12 -14.21 10.72
CA ILE A 182 -9.07 -14.43 11.72
C ILE A 182 -7.73 -13.97 11.18
N MET A 183 -7.39 -14.32 9.93
CA MET A 183 -6.16 -13.88 9.29
C MET A 183 -6.10 -12.34 9.17
N ASN A 184 -7.19 -11.68 8.78
CA ASN A 184 -7.25 -10.23 8.74
C ASN A 184 -6.98 -9.61 10.12
N VAL A 185 -7.55 -10.16 11.19
CA VAL A 185 -7.30 -9.69 12.56
C VAL A 185 -5.84 -9.85 12.95
N ILE A 186 -5.23 -11.01 12.66
CA ILE A 186 -3.81 -11.26 12.92
C ILE A 186 -2.94 -10.25 12.16
N LEU A 187 -3.23 -10.04 10.88
CA LEU A 187 -2.49 -9.10 10.04
C LEU A 187 -2.65 -7.65 10.50
N LEU A 188 -3.87 -7.24 10.90
CA LEU A 188 -4.13 -5.92 11.45
C LEU A 188 -3.32 -5.68 12.73
N VAL A 189 -3.40 -6.63 13.69
CA VAL A 189 -2.67 -6.52 14.94
C VAL A 189 -1.16 -6.49 14.67
N SER A 190 -0.64 -7.41 13.88
CA SER A 190 0.79 -7.45 13.55
C SER A 190 1.26 -6.18 12.84
N GLY A 191 0.47 -5.65 11.91
CA GLY A 191 0.77 -4.42 11.17
C GLY A 191 0.84 -3.18 12.06
N THR A 192 0.24 -3.20 13.27
CA THR A 192 0.40 -2.07 14.21
C THR A 192 1.77 -2.02 14.88
N PHE A 193 2.50 -3.14 14.92
CA PHE A 193 3.81 -3.28 15.57
C PHE A 193 4.98 -3.34 14.59
N MET A 194 4.71 -3.70 13.33
CA MET A 194 5.74 -3.96 12.31
C MET A 194 5.56 -3.02 11.13
N ASP A 195 6.68 -2.69 10.49
CA ASP A 195 6.63 -1.98 9.20
C ASP A 195 6.12 -2.89 8.07
N VAL A 196 5.61 -2.28 7.00
CA VAL A 196 4.94 -2.99 5.89
C VAL A 196 5.88 -4.00 5.23
N THR A 197 7.13 -3.62 4.94
CA THR A 197 8.08 -4.48 4.22
C THR A 197 8.42 -5.77 4.99
N PRO A 198 8.91 -5.74 6.24
CA PRO A 198 9.19 -6.97 6.98
C PRO A 198 7.93 -7.81 7.23
N ALA A 199 6.78 -7.17 7.46
CA ALA A 199 5.52 -7.90 7.64
C ALA A 199 5.13 -8.69 6.39
N ILE A 200 5.25 -8.12 5.19
CA ILE A 200 5.02 -8.84 3.93
C ILE A 200 5.91 -10.07 3.84
N LEU A 201 7.20 -9.92 4.13
CA LEU A 201 8.19 -10.99 4.00
C LEU A 201 7.94 -12.17 4.98
N ILE A 202 7.37 -11.88 6.15
CA ILE A 202 7.04 -12.89 7.17
C ILE A 202 5.70 -13.56 6.89
N PHE A 203 4.65 -12.78 6.62
CA PHE A 203 3.30 -13.31 6.52
C PHE A 203 2.96 -13.90 5.16
N THR A 204 3.69 -13.55 4.10
CA THR A 204 3.47 -14.17 2.78
C THR A 204 3.74 -15.67 2.81
N PRO A 205 4.93 -16.17 3.19
CA PRO A 205 5.17 -17.61 3.21
C PRO A 205 4.33 -18.35 4.24
N LEU A 206 3.83 -17.67 5.27
CA LEU A 206 2.97 -18.28 6.30
C LEU A 206 1.53 -18.46 5.80
N PHE A 207 0.92 -17.44 5.23
CA PHE A 207 -0.53 -17.44 4.93
C PHE A 207 -0.87 -17.72 3.47
N LEU A 208 0.04 -17.46 2.53
CA LEU A 208 -0.22 -17.71 1.11
C LEU A 208 -0.58 -19.17 0.81
N PRO A 209 0.14 -20.20 1.34
CA PRO A 209 -0.22 -21.59 1.11
C PRO A 209 -1.62 -21.94 1.63
N ILE A 210 -2.00 -21.38 2.79
CA ILE A 210 -3.33 -21.58 3.39
C ILE A 210 -4.42 -20.99 2.49
N CYS A 211 -4.20 -19.77 1.97
CA CYS A 211 -5.15 -19.12 1.05
C CYS A 211 -5.28 -19.89 -0.28
N GLN A 212 -4.17 -20.41 -0.79
CA GLN A 212 -4.16 -21.22 -2.02
C GLN A 212 -4.93 -22.53 -1.85
N SER A 213 -4.89 -23.16 -0.67
CA SER A 213 -5.67 -24.38 -0.39
C SER A 213 -7.20 -24.16 -0.47
N PHE A 214 -7.65 -22.90 -0.31
CA PHE A 214 -9.05 -22.49 -0.49
C PHE A 214 -9.36 -21.98 -1.90
N GLY A 215 -8.42 -22.10 -2.85
CA GLY A 215 -8.58 -21.63 -4.22
C GLY A 215 -8.45 -20.11 -4.39
N MET A 216 -7.87 -19.41 -3.42
CA MET A 216 -7.61 -17.96 -3.55
C MET A 216 -6.40 -17.72 -4.44
N SER A 217 -6.50 -16.73 -5.34
CA SER A 217 -5.38 -16.34 -6.19
C SER A 217 -4.28 -15.65 -5.37
N THR A 218 -3.02 -15.80 -5.81
CA THR A 218 -1.88 -15.11 -5.21
C THR A 218 -2.05 -13.60 -5.23
N ILE A 219 -2.65 -13.06 -6.29
CA ILE A 219 -2.91 -11.63 -6.44
C ILE A 219 -3.90 -11.14 -5.40
N GLN A 220 -5.03 -11.83 -5.21
CA GLN A 220 -6.03 -11.45 -4.22
C GLN A 220 -5.43 -11.44 -2.81
N PHE A 221 -4.71 -12.50 -2.43
CA PHE A 221 -4.07 -12.55 -1.12
C PHE A 221 -3.06 -11.40 -0.93
N GLY A 222 -2.26 -11.10 -1.95
CA GLY A 222 -1.31 -9.98 -1.90
C GLY A 222 -1.98 -8.64 -1.60
N LEU A 223 -3.13 -8.37 -2.23
CA LEU A 223 -3.89 -7.15 -1.99
C LEU A 223 -4.50 -7.12 -0.59
N ILE A 224 -5.03 -8.26 -0.09
CA ILE A 224 -5.53 -8.38 1.28
C ILE A 224 -4.41 -8.09 2.28
N LEU A 225 -3.24 -8.70 2.09
CA LEU A 225 -2.08 -8.51 2.94
C LEU A 225 -1.64 -7.05 2.98
N VAL A 226 -1.38 -6.45 1.82
CA VAL A 226 -0.92 -5.05 1.74
C VAL A 226 -1.97 -4.10 2.30
N TYR A 227 -3.26 -4.32 2.03
CA TYR A 227 -4.34 -3.49 2.55
C TYR A 227 -4.39 -3.52 4.09
N ASN A 228 -4.28 -4.70 4.71
CA ASN A 228 -4.20 -4.87 6.17
C ASN A 228 -3.01 -4.10 6.76
N LEU A 229 -1.83 -4.27 6.17
CA LEU A 229 -0.62 -3.62 6.65
C LEU A 229 -0.66 -2.10 6.48
N CYS A 230 -1.36 -1.60 5.45
CA CYS A 230 -1.64 -0.17 5.31
C CYS A 230 -2.47 0.36 6.48
N ILE A 231 -3.48 -0.39 6.95
CA ILE A 231 -4.25 -0.01 8.14
C ILE A 231 -3.34 -0.03 9.39
N GLY A 232 -2.51 -1.05 9.54
CA GLY A 232 -1.53 -1.12 10.62
C GLY A 232 -0.60 0.10 10.64
N ASN A 233 -0.13 0.54 9.47
CA ASN A 233 0.79 1.68 9.33
C ASN A 233 0.18 3.05 9.76
N ILE A 234 -1.13 3.15 9.85
CA ILE A 234 -1.83 4.32 10.40
C ILE A 234 -2.41 4.09 11.79
N THR A 235 -2.15 2.93 12.41
CA THR A 235 -2.73 2.53 13.71
C THR A 235 -1.65 2.50 14.80
N PRO A 236 -1.88 3.10 15.98
CA PRO A 236 -0.97 2.95 17.12
C PRO A 236 -0.79 1.46 17.51
N PRO A 237 0.36 1.05 18.12
CA PRO A 237 1.35 1.90 18.78
C PRO A 237 2.47 2.42 17.88
N VAL A 238 2.82 1.74 16.79
CA VAL A 238 3.94 2.15 15.93
C VAL A 238 3.50 3.09 14.81
N GLY A 239 2.47 2.73 14.03
CA GLY A 239 1.80 3.55 13.01
C GLY A 239 2.63 4.64 12.33
N ASN A 240 3.66 4.26 11.56
CA ASN A 240 4.66 5.21 11.04
C ASN A 240 4.03 6.40 10.31
N ALA A 241 3.06 6.15 9.44
CA ALA A 241 2.38 7.20 8.68
C ALA A 241 1.55 8.13 9.59
N LEU A 242 0.94 7.57 10.65
CA LEU A 242 0.20 8.37 11.63
C LEU A 242 1.11 9.32 12.40
N PHE A 243 2.24 8.83 12.91
CA PHE A 243 3.16 9.66 13.67
C PHE A 243 3.84 10.73 12.82
N VAL A 244 4.16 10.42 11.56
CA VAL A 244 4.64 11.43 10.60
C VAL A 244 3.56 12.50 10.38
N GLY A 245 2.32 12.11 10.15
CA GLY A 245 1.19 13.02 9.97
C GLY A 245 0.96 13.92 11.19
N ILE A 246 1.06 13.37 12.40
CA ILE A 246 0.96 14.12 13.67
C ILE A 246 2.11 15.14 13.81
N LYS A 247 3.33 14.73 13.50
CA LYS A 247 4.53 15.58 13.59
C LYS A 247 4.46 16.75 12.60
N VAL A 248 4.11 16.47 11.33
CA VAL A 248 3.95 17.49 10.28
C VAL A 248 2.76 18.42 10.61
N GLY A 249 1.66 17.85 11.09
CA GLY A 249 0.47 18.60 11.50
C GLY A 249 0.61 19.37 12.82
N ARG A 250 1.79 19.28 13.47
CA ARG A 250 2.08 19.92 14.77
C ARG A 250 0.96 19.71 15.80
N THR A 251 0.48 18.48 15.90
CA THR A 251 -0.63 18.11 16.79
C THR A 251 -0.23 16.94 17.70
N SER A 252 -1.13 16.44 18.51
CA SER A 252 -0.89 15.30 19.41
C SER A 252 -1.78 14.11 19.06
N LEU A 253 -1.32 12.91 19.38
CA LEU A 253 -2.02 11.65 19.11
C LEU A 253 -3.45 11.69 19.71
N SER A 254 -3.58 12.10 20.96
CA SER A 254 -4.88 12.17 21.67
C SER A 254 -5.92 13.07 20.98
N LYS A 255 -5.46 14.12 20.30
CA LYS A 255 -6.33 15.04 19.56
C LYS A 255 -6.72 14.55 18.17
N VAL A 256 -5.92 13.68 17.57
CA VAL A 256 -6.14 13.12 16.23
C VAL A 256 -6.96 11.84 16.26
N MET A 257 -6.79 11.02 17.32
CA MET A 257 -7.43 9.70 17.46
C MET A 257 -8.97 9.71 17.31
N PRO A 258 -9.74 10.65 17.87
CA PRO A 258 -11.19 10.66 17.69
C PRO A 258 -11.62 10.76 16.22
N TYR A 259 -10.84 11.45 15.39
CA TYR A 259 -11.07 11.53 13.94
C TYR A 259 -10.61 10.25 13.23
N MET A 260 -9.46 9.69 13.64
CA MET A 260 -8.93 8.45 13.04
C MET A 260 -9.88 7.27 13.20
N LEU A 261 -10.61 7.16 14.32
CA LEU A 261 -11.57 6.08 14.53
C LEU A 261 -12.61 5.99 13.41
N MET A 262 -13.10 7.15 12.91
CA MET A 262 -14.05 7.15 11.79
C MET A 262 -13.42 6.67 10.48
N TYR A 263 -12.13 7.02 10.25
CA TYR A 263 -11.39 6.51 9.10
C TYR A 263 -11.18 5.00 9.20
N TYR A 264 -10.83 4.48 10.39
CA TYR A 264 -10.65 3.03 10.57
C TYR A 264 -11.91 2.24 10.24
N VAL A 265 -13.07 2.69 10.71
CA VAL A 265 -14.35 2.02 10.41
C VAL A 265 -14.59 1.94 8.90
N ALA A 266 -14.41 3.04 8.18
CA ALA A 266 -14.63 3.09 6.74
C ALA A 266 -13.60 2.23 5.97
N ILE A 267 -12.31 2.32 6.35
CA ILE A 267 -11.22 1.60 5.67
C ILE A 267 -11.30 0.09 5.97
N ILE A 268 -11.67 -0.32 7.19
CA ILE A 268 -11.93 -1.72 7.52
C ILE A 268 -13.11 -2.25 6.71
N GLY A 269 -14.16 -1.45 6.50
CA GLY A 269 -15.23 -1.79 5.55
C GLY A 269 -14.69 -2.06 4.13
N GLY A 270 -13.78 -1.21 3.65
CA GLY A 270 -13.07 -1.43 2.38
C GLY A 270 -12.23 -2.71 2.37
N LEU A 271 -11.54 -3.03 3.48
CA LEU A 271 -10.79 -4.28 3.63
C LEU A 271 -11.70 -5.51 3.48
N LEU A 272 -12.88 -5.48 4.09
CA LEU A 272 -13.83 -6.59 3.98
C LEU A 272 -14.32 -6.79 2.54
N LEU A 273 -14.54 -5.69 1.78
CA LEU A 273 -14.86 -5.78 0.36
C LEU A 273 -13.73 -6.44 -0.44
N VAL A 274 -12.48 -6.03 -0.22
CA VAL A 274 -11.30 -6.62 -0.88
C VAL A 274 -11.12 -8.10 -0.50
N THR A 275 -11.40 -8.45 0.76
CA THR A 275 -11.26 -9.82 1.27
C THR A 275 -12.31 -10.76 0.69
N PHE A 276 -13.57 -10.36 0.72
CA PHE A 276 -14.69 -11.26 0.42
C PHE A 276 -15.18 -11.20 -1.03
N ILE A 277 -14.81 -10.17 -1.78
CA ILE A 277 -15.19 -10.03 -3.19
C ILE A 277 -13.95 -10.16 -4.08
N PRO A 278 -13.65 -11.38 -4.61
CA PRO A 278 -12.45 -11.61 -5.43
C PRO A 278 -12.35 -10.65 -6.62
N ALA A 279 -13.48 -10.33 -7.24
CA ALA A 279 -13.55 -9.43 -8.40
C ALA A 279 -12.91 -8.04 -8.13
N VAL A 280 -12.95 -7.55 -6.89
CA VAL A 280 -12.32 -6.28 -6.52
C VAL A 280 -10.80 -6.28 -6.79
N SER A 281 -10.16 -7.43 -6.61
CA SER A 281 -8.72 -7.57 -6.81
C SER A 281 -8.36 -8.19 -8.17
N THR A 282 -9.25 -8.98 -8.77
CA THR A 282 -8.91 -9.79 -9.96
C THR A 282 -9.54 -9.30 -11.25
N ALA A 283 -10.63 -8.51 -11.20
CA ALA A 283 -11.35 -8.12 -12.41
C ALA A 283 -10.48 -7.32 -13.40
N LEU A 284 -9.70 -6.37 -12.92
CA LEU A 284 -8.88 -5.52 -13.79
C LEU A 284 -7.70 -6.28 -14.42
N PRO A 285 -6.89 -7.08 -13.66
CA PRO A 285 -5.87 -7.94 -14.25
C PRO A 285 -6.43 -8.96 -15.26
N GLN A 286 -7.60 -9.56 -14.97
CA GLN A 286 -8.27 -10.48 -15.89
C GLN A 286 -8.71 -9.79 -17.19
N ALA A 287 -9.30 -8.61 -17.10
CA ALA A 287 -9.71 -7.83 -18.25
C ALA A 287 -8.53 -7.44 -19.16
N MET A 288 -7.33 -7.35 -18.60
CA MET A 288 -6.10 -7.05 -19.34
C MET A 288 -5.30 -8.29 -19.75
N GLY A 289 -5.78 -9.50 -19.48
CA GLY A 289 -5.10 -10.74 -19.85
C GLY A 289 -3.81 -10.99 -19.07
N LEU A 290 -3.68 -10.45 -17.85
CA LEU A 290 -2.50 -10.58 -17.00
C LEU A 290 -2.64 -11.71 -15.94
N MET A 291 -3.73 -12.46 -16.00
CA MET A 291 -4.02 -13.63 -15.13
C MET A 291 -4.37 -14.83 -16.00
#